data_ecb2e1e27a26ecc278ab1f4297f9ab7d
#
_entry.id   ecb2e1e27a26ecc278ab1f4297f9ab7d
#
_cell.length_a   1.000
_cell.length_b   1.000
_cell.length_c   1.000
_cell.angle_alpha   90.00
_cell.angle_beta   90.00
_cell.angle_gamma   90.00
#
_symmetry.space_group_name_H-M   'P 1'
#
loop_
_entity.id
_entity.type
_entity.pdbx_description
1 polymer ?
#
loop_
_entity_poly.entity_id
_entity_poly.type
_entity_poly.pdbx_seq_one_letter_code
_entity_poly.pdbx_strand_id
1 'polypeptide(L)'
;MHDVAIIGGGLAGLAAADALERAGRDWVLFEARPRLGGRILSQQVPDEPQGAARYDLGPAWLWPQNTRLLTLAERLGVRVFEQHAAGRLVFEDGGGALRRDLDFHPMAGALRLEGGMRALVDGLAAGLPQAKVNLGKPISRIAFEDGAYT
;
A
#
# COMPACT_ATOMS: atom_id res chain seq x y z
N MET A 1 11.19 -1.72 27.16
CA MET A 1 11.25 -2.93 26.31
C MET A 1 9.86 -3.10 25.72
N HIS A 2 9.73 -3.43 24.44
CA HIS A 2 8.43 -3.66 23.77
C HIS A 2 8.24 -5.16 23.54
N ASP A 3 6.99 -5.61 23.54
CA ASP A 3 6.67 -7.03 23.26
C ASP A 3 6.93 -7.40 21.80
N VAL A 4 6.68 -6.46 20.86
CA VAL A 4 6.83 -6.68 19.43
C VAL A 4 7.53 -5.49 18.77
N ALA A 5 8.58 -5.76 17.99
CA ALA A 5 9.21 -4.79 17.12
C ALA A 5 8.84 -5.09 15.65
N ILE A 6 8.27 -4.11 14.96
CA ILE A 6 7.91 -4.21 13.54
C ILE A 6 8.99 -3.50 12.74
N ILE A 7 9.63 -4.21 11.80
CA ILE A 7 10.65 -3.65 10.94
C ILE A 7 10.07 -3.43 9.54
N GLY A 8 9.93 -2.17 9.18
CA GLY A 8 9.39 -1.71 7.91
C GLY A 8 7.97 -1.15 8.00
N GLY A 9 7.82 0.13 7.66
CA GLY A 9 6.55 0.88 7.60
C GLY A 9 5.82 0.78 6.27
N GLY A 10 5.94 -0.35 5.55
CA GLY A 10 5.12 -0.67 4.39
C GLY A 10 3.72 -1.11 4.80
N LEU A 11 2.84 -1.40 3.82
CA LEU A 11 1.45 -1.80 4.08
C LEU A 11 1.34 -2.98 5.05
N ALA A 12 2.21 -3.98 4.91
CA ALA A 12 2.21 -5.16 5.78
C ALA A 12 2.58 -4.80 7.23
N GLY A 13 3.63 -3.97 7.44
CA GLY A 13 4.02 -3.52 8.77
C GLY A 13 2.95 -2.65 9.43
N LEU A 14 2.32 -1.76 8.66
CA LEU A 14 1.21 -0.93 9.15
C LEU A 14 -0.02 -1.78 9.50
N ALA A 15 -0.35 -2.79 8.71
CA ALA A 15 -1.43 -3.72 9.02
C ALA A 15 -1.15 -4.55 10.28
N ALA A 16 0.11 -4.95 10.50
CA ALA A 16 0.53 -5.63 11.72
C ALA A 16 0.43 -4.70 12.93
N ALA A 17 0.89 -3.45 12.81
CA ALA A 17 0.79 -2.43 13.85
C ALA A 17 -0.67 -2.16 14.24
N ASP A 18 -1.55 -1.99 13.25
CA ASP A 18 -2.99 -1.81 13.46
C ASP A 18 -3.63 -3.01 14.16
N ALA A 19 -3.26 -4.22 13.79
CA ALA A 19 -3.76 -5.42 14.45
C ALA A 19 -3.31 -5.53 15.91
N LEU A 20 -2.05 -5.22 16.19
CA LEU A 20 -1.49 -5.21 17.54
C LEU A 20 -2.08 -4.09 18.40
N GLU A 21 -2.27 -2.90 17.86
CA GLU A 21 -2.89 -1.78 18.56
C GLU A 21 -4.33 -2.11 18.96
N ARG A 22 -5.12 -2.67 18.02
CA ARG A 22 -6.50 -3.10 18.31
C ARG A 22 -6.58 -4.26 19.31
N ALA A 23 -5.54 -5.09 19.38
CA ALA A 23 -5.41 -6.16 20.37
C ALA A 23 -4.86 -5.69 21.72
N GLY A 24 -4.59 -4.39 21.89
CA GLY A 24 -4.01 -3.82 23.12
C GLY A 24 -2.61 -4.35 23.43
N ARG A 25 -1.84 -4.77 22.41
CA ARG A 25 -0.49 -5.28 22.59
C ARG A 25 0.53 -4.13 22.57
N ASP A 26 1.61 -4.32 23.28
CA ASP A 26 2.72 -3.37 23.22
C ASP A 26 3.59 -3.65 22.00
N TRP A 27 3.85 -2.61 21.20
CA TRP A 27 4.61 -2.70 19.98
C TRP A 27 5.32 -1.39 19.63
N VAL A 28 6.35 -1.49 18.79
CA VAL A 28 7.05 -0.36 18.20
C VAL A 28 7.33 -0.67 16.72
N LEU A 29 7.29 0.36 15.86
CA LEU A 29 7.60 0.23 14.44
C LEU A 29 8.80 1.11 14.07
N PHE A 30 9.74 0.52 13.31
CA PHE A 30 10.88 1.19 12.72
C PHE A 30 10.80 1.17 11.20
N GLU A 31 10.93 2.33 10.57
CA GLU A 31 10.99 2.50 9.13
C GLU A 31 12.26 3.26 8.75
N ALA A 32 13.01 2.71 7.80
CA ALA A 32 14.29 3.27 7.37
C ALA A 32 14.15 4.61 6.65
N ARG A 33 13.07 4.81 5.91
CA ARG A 33 12.80 6.05 5.17
C ARG A 33 12.10 7.09 6.05
N PRO A 34 12.13 8.38 5.67
CA PRO A 34 11.39 9.43 6.35
C PRO A 34 9.88 9.40 6.00
N ARG A 35 9.37 8.32 5.43
CA ARG A 35 7.97 8.15 5.03
C ARG A 35 7.49 6.71 5.19
N LEU A 36 6.21 6.55 5.49
CA LEU A 36 5.50 5.26 5.44
C LEU A 36 5.11 4.87 4.02
N GLY A 37 4.71 3.61 3.84
CA GLY A 37 4.13 3.05 2.61
C GLY A 37 5.04 2.09 1.86
N GLY A 38 6.36 2.11 2.12
CA GLY A 38 7.29 1.20 1.44
C GLY A 38 7.24 1.34 -0.09
N ARG A 39 6.82 0.29 -0.81
CA ARG A 39 6.64 0.29 -2.28
C ARG A 39 5.41 1.06 -2.76
N ILE A 40 4.45 1.32 -1.88
CA ILE A 40 3.33 2.22 -2.18
C ILE A 40 3.88 3.64 -2.14
N LEU A 41 3.86 4.28 -3.30
CA LEU A 41 4.23 5.65 -3.48
C LEU A 41 3.21 6.29 -4.42
N SER A 42 2.50 7.30 -3.93
CA SER A 42 1.61 8.10 -4.75
C SER A 42 2.08 9.54 -4.67
N GLN A 43 2.15 10.20 -5.80
CA GLN A 43 2.59 11.58 -5.92
C GLN A 43 1.40 12.45 -6.31
N GLN A 44 1.30 13.62 -5.69
CA GLN A 44 0.31 14.61 -6.07
C GLN A 44 0.63 15.17 -7.46
N VAL A 45 -0.41 15.46 -8.23
CA VAL A 45 -0.28 16.15 -9.52
C VAL A 45 0.26 17.53 -9.26
N PRO A 46 1.35 17.98 -9.94
CA PRO A 46 1.79 19.36 -9.87
C PRO A 46 0.67 20.31 -10.31
N ASP A 47 0.60 21.47 -9.69
CA ASP A 47 -0.35 22.56 -10.02
C ASP A 47 -1.83 22.25 -9.74
N GLU A 48 -2.15 21.12 -9.15
CA GLU A 48 -3.51 20.80 -8.69
C GLU A 48 -3.69 21.22 -7.21
N PRO A 49 -4.92 21.60 -6.80
CA PRO A 49 -5.20 21.93 -5.41
C PRO A 49 -4.80 20.81 -4.45
N GLN A 50 -4.38 21.15 -3.23
CA GLN A 50 -4.11 20.16 -2.20
C GLN A 50 -5.33 19.26 -1.97
N GLY A 51 -5.13 17.94 -2.08
CA GLY A 51 -6.23 16.97 -2.00
C GLY A 51 -6.75 16.50 -3.35
N ALA A 52 -6.30 17.10 -4.46
CA ALA A 52 -6.60 16.64 -5.81
C ALA A 52 -5.93 15.29 -6.14
N ALA A 53 -6.16 14.81 -7.37
CA ALA A 53 -5.72 13.50 -7.85
C ALA A 53 -4.25 13.20 -7.55
N ARG A 54 -3.99 11.97 -7.15
CA ARG A 54 -2.64 11.42 -6.96
C ARG A 54 -2.38 10.33 -8.00
N TYR A 55 -1.15 10.26 -8.48
CA TYR A 55 -0.68 9.16 -9.30
C TYR A 55 0.06 8.12 -8.46
N ASP A 56 -0.33 6.86 -8.62
CA ASP A 56 0.40 5.74 -8.05
C ASP A 56 1.65 5.46 -8.89
N LEU A 57 2.82 5.62 -8.29
CA LEU A 57 4.13 5.30 -8.87
C LEU A 57 4.61 3.89 -8.45
N GLY A 58 3.76 3.16 -7.76
CA GLY A 58 3.95 1.78 -7.31
C GLY A 58 2.76 0.92 -7.71
N PRO A 59 2.29 0.01 -6.85
CA PRO A 59 1.06 -0.75 -7.10
C PRO A 59 -0.11 0.21 -7.25
N ALA A 60 -0.95 -0.01 -8.29
CA ALA A 60 -2.07 0.86 -8.62
C ALA A 60 -3.39 0.10 -8.76
N TRP A 61 -3.33 -1.21 -8.91
CA TRP A 61 -4.48 -2.06 -9.16
C TRP A 61 -4.64 -3.16 -8.13
N LEU A 62 -5.88 -3.60 -7.96
CA LEU A 62 -6.24 -4.80 -7.22
C LEU A 62 -7.33 -5.54 -7.99
N TRP A 63 -7.56 -6.80 -7.64
CA TRP A 63 -8.56 -7.64 -8.27
C TRP A 63 -9.53 -8.18 -7.22
N PRO A 64 -10.72 -8.66 -7.61
CA PRO A 64 -11.72 -9.21 -6.69
C PRO A 64 -11.19 -10.31 -5.75
N GLN A 65 -10.18 -11.07 -6.17
CA GLN A 65 -9.54 -12.10 -5.34
C GLN A 65 -8.61 -11.53 -4.25
N ASN A 66 -8.27 -10.25 -4.29
CA ASN A 66 -7.50 -9.58 -3.23
C ASN A 66 -8.37 -9.24 -2.02
N THR A 67 -9.10 -10.22 -1.50
CA THR A 67 -10.13 -10.03 -0.47
C THR A 67 -9.65 -9.29 0.76
N ARG A 68 -8.42 -9.56 1.23
CA ARG A 68 -7.85 -8.86 2.40
C ARG A 68 -7.68 -7.35 2.15
N LEU A 69 -7.30 -6.95 0.93
CA LEU A 69 -7.18 -5.53 0.58
C LEU A 69 -8.56 -4.88 0.46
N LEU A 70 -9.54 -5.58 -0.10
CA LEU A 70 -10.91 -5.10 -0.21
C LEU A 70 -11.54 -4.90 1.18
N THR A 71 -11.41 -5.88 2.08
CA THR A 71 -11.86 -5.75 3.47
C THR A 71 -11.14 -4.59 4.20
N LEU A 72 -9.85 -4.40 3.94
CA LEU A 72 -9.12 -3.28 4.51
C LEU A 72 -9.64 -1.94 3.97
N ALA A 73 -9.86 -1.83 2.66
CA ALA A 73 -10.40 -0.62 2.04
C ALA A 73 -11.78 -0.26 2.61
N GLU A 74 -12.67 -1.26 2.71
CA GLU A 74 -14.00 -1.11 3.32
C GLU A 74 -13.90 -0.59 4.77
N ARG A 75 -13.07 -1.22 5.60
CA ARG A 75 -12.86 -0.83 6.99
C ARG A 75 -12.33 0.58 7.15
N LEU A 76 -11.50 1.03 6.22
CA LEU A 76 -10.92 2.37 6.21
C LEU A 76 -11.80 3.40 5.49
N GLY A 77 -12.97 3.00 4.98
CA GLY A 77 -13.87 3.90 4.24
C GLY A 77 -13.31 4.35 2.87
N VAL A 78 -12.36 3.59 2.31
CA VAL A 78 -11.76 3.89 1.01
C VAL A 78 -12.62 3.30 -0.10
N ARG A 79 -13.16 4.16 -0.98
CA ARG A 79 -13.99 3.72 -2.10
C ARG A 79 -13.19 2.95 -3.12
N VAL A 80 -13.73 1.78 -3.52
CA VAL A 80 -13.21 0.94 -4.60
C VAL A 80 -14.04 1.19 -5.86
N PHE A 81 -13.38 1.26 -7.01
CA PHE A 81 -14.06 1.44 -8.30
C PHE A 81 -13.35 0.64 -9.39
N GLU A 82 -14.06 0.34 -10.48
CA GLU A 82 -13.51 -0.41 -11.60
C GLU A 82 -12.51 0.42 -12.42
N GLN A 83 -11.43 -0.20 -12.84
CA GLN A 83 -10.51 0.40 -13.81
C GLN A 83 -11.25 0.64 -15.11
N HIS A 84 -11.22 1.87 -15.61
CA HIS A 84 -11.75 2.15 -16.93
C HIS A 84 -10.97 1.33 -17.98
N ALA A 85 -11.70 0.52 -18.74
CA ALA A 85 -11.15 -0.44 -19.70
C ALA A 85 -12.00 -0.52 -20.98
N ALA A 86 -12.76 0.54 -21.28
CA ALA A 86 -13.56 0.58 -22.51
C ALA A 86 -12.67 0.77 -23.74
N GLY A 87 -13.02 0.07 -24.82
CA GLY A 87 -12.31 0.15 -26.09
C GLY A 87 -11.80 -1.20 -26.57
N ARG A 88 -11.08 -1.18 -27.68
CA ARG A 88 -10.46 -2.37 -28.27
C ARG A 88 -8.99 -2.45 -27.90
N LEU A 89 -8.54 -3.66 -27.58
CA LEU A 89 -7.12 -3.93 -27.41
C LEU A 89 -6.38 -3.79 -28.74
N VAL A 90 -5.26 -3.09 -28.72
CA VAL A 90 -4.27 -3.11 -29.80
C VAL A 90 -2.98 -3.65 -29.19
N PHE A 91 -2.46 -4.71 -29.75
CA PHE A 91 -1.23 -5.35 -29.29
C PHE A 91 -0.19 -5.30 -30.40
N GLU A 92 1.00 -4.85 -30.10
CA GLU A 92 2.16 -4.90 -30.96
C GLU A 92 3.05 -6.06 -30.53
N ASP A 93 3.31 -6.99 -31.44
CA ASP A 93 4.19 -8.12 -31.18
C ASP A 93 5.67 -7.73 -31.29
N GLY A 94 6.58 -8.65 -30.93
CA GLY A 94 8.02 -8.41 -30.98
C GLY A 94 8.60 -8.14 -32.38
N GLY A 95 7.82 -8.34 -33.45
CA GLY A 95 8.17 -8.03 -34.83
C GLY A 95 7.57 -6.73 -35.34
N GLY A 96 6.83 -5.97 -34.50
CA GLY A 96 6.17 -4.72 -34.84
C GLY A 96 4.83 -4.88 -35.52
N ALA A 97 4.29 -6.10 -35.65
CA ALA A 97 2.97 -6.32 -36.20
C ALA A 97 1.85 -5.99 -35.21
N LEU A 98 0.89 -5.17 -35.68
CA LEU A 98 -0.26 -4.76 -34.87
C LEU A 98 -1.41 -5.76 -34.99
N ARG A 99 -1.80 -6.32 -33.84
CA ARG A 99 -2.97 -7.19 -33.72
C ARG A 99 -4.14 -6.44 -33.08
N ARG A 100 -5.32 -6.56 -33.67
CA ARG A 100 -6.58 -5.97 -33.20
C ARG A 100 -7.70 -7.00 -33.07
N ASP A 101 -7.35 -8.26 -33.29
CA ASP A 101 -8.23 -9.43 -33.31
C ASP A 101 -8.29 -10.16 -31.95
N LEU A 102 -7.58 -9.64 -30.93
CA LEU A 102 -7.55 -10.23 -29.61
C LEU A 102 -8.82 -9.88 -28.83
N ASP A 103 -9.56 -10.91 -28.46
CA ASP A 103 -10.81 -10.79 -27.70
C ASP A 103 -10.57 -10.99 -26.19
N PHE A 104 -9.61 -10.27 -25.65
CA PHE A 104 -9.41 -10.20 -24.20
C PHE A 104 -8.96 -8.80 -23.80
N HIS A 105 -9.22 -8.44 -22.54
CA HIS A 105 -8.77 -7.19 -21.97
C HIS A 105 -7.83 -7.48 -20.78
N PRO A 106 -6.55 -7.09 -20.85
CA PRO A 106 -5.56 -7.43 -19.83
C PRO A 106 -5.88 -6.84 -18.44
N MET A 107 -6.73 -5.80 -18.41
CA MET A 107 -7.19 -5.15 -17.19
C MET A 107 -8.64 -5.50 -16.83
N ALA A 108 -9.22 -6.56 -17.43
CA ALA A 108 -10.58 -6.97 -17.09
C ALA A 108 -10.71 -7.32 -15.60
N GLY A 109 -11.70 -6.72 -14.94
CA GLY A 109 -11.95 -6.89 -13.51
C GLY A 109 -10.92 -6.22 -12.59
N ALA A 110 -9.98 -5.43 -13.13
CA ALA A 110 -9.09 -4.64 -12.32
C ALA A 110 -9.87 -3.53 -11.59
N LEU A 111 -9.51 -3.33 -10.34
CA LEU A 111 -10.11 -2.33 -9.45
C LEU A 111 -9.06 -1.30 -9.05
N ARG A 112 -9.53 -0.12 -8.69
CA ARG A 112 -8.73 0.99 -8.17
C ARG A 112 -9.32 1.51 -6.87
N LEU A 113 -8.49 2.25 -6.13
CA LEU A 113 -8.89 2.92 -4.90
C LEU A 113 -8.96 4.43 -5.11
N GLU A 114 -9.98 5.05 -4.57
CA GLU A 114 -10.06 6.51 -4.52
C GLU A 114 -8.91 7.06 -3.66
N GLY A 115 -8.19 8.05 -4.18
CA GLY A 115 -6.96 8.54 -3.58
C GLY A 115 -5.73 7.65 -3.79
N GLY A 116 -5.84 6.60 -4.63
CA GLY A 116 -4.79 5.63 -4.93
C GLY A 116 -4.50 4.66 -3.79
N MET A 117 -3.52 3.80 -3.99
CA MET A 117 -3.09 2.82 -2.97
C MET A 117 -2.58 3.50 -1.68
N ARG A 118 -2.16 4.74 -1.78
CA ARG A 118 -1.72 5.54 -0.64
C ARG A 118 -2.82 5.76 0.39
N ALA A 119 -4.09 5.77 -0.02
CA ALA A 119 -5.22 5.91 0.89
C ALA A 119 -5.25 4.82 1.99
N LEU A 120 -4.84 3.59 1.67
CA LEU A 120 -4.72 2.52 2.67
C LEU A 120 -3.61 2.81 3.69
N VAL A 121 -2.48 3.34 3.23
CA VAL A 121 -1.34 3.70 4.09
C VAL A 121 -1.73 4.84 5.03
N ASP A 122 -2.35 5.88 4.48
CA ASP A 122 -2.78 7.06 5.25
C ASP A 122 -3.87 6.68 6.27
N GLY A 123 -4.83 5.85 5.86
CA GLY A 123 -5.90 5.38 6.74
C GLY A 123 -5.39 4.52 7.91
N LEU A 124 -4.45 3.61 7.66
CA LEU A 124 -3.82 2.85 8.74
C LEU A 124 -3.00 3.75 9.66
N ALA A 125 -2.14 4.61 9.08
CA ALA A 125 -1.27 5.48 9.85
C ALA A 125 -2.05 6.45 10.77
N ALA A 126 -3.21 6.95 10.30
CA ALA A 126 -4.07 7.82 11.08
C ALA A 126 -4.63 7.17 12.36
N GLY A 127 -4.77 5.84 12.36
CA GLY A 127 -5.24 5.07 13.51
C GLY A 127 -4.14 4.66 14.51
N LEU A 128 -2.86 4.94 14.20
CA LEU A 128 -1.73 4.49 15.03
C LEU A 128 -1.17 5.62 15.90
N PRO A 129 -0.78 5.32 17.16
CA PRO A 129 -0.07 6.27 18.00
C PRO A 129 1.27 6.67 17.38
N GLN A 130 1.46 7.95 17.09
CA GLN A 130 2.68 8.45 16.45
C GLN A 130 3.95 8.16 17.28
N ALA A 131 3.84 8.13 18.58
CA ALA A 131 4.96 7.83 19.48
C ALA A 131 5.55 6.41 19.30
N LYS A 132 4.77 5.49 18.73
CA LYS A 132 5.20 4.11 18.44
C LYS A 132 5.81 3.95 17.05
N VAL A 133 5.77 4.97 16.19
CA VAL A 133 6.23 4.93 14.80
C VAL A 133 7.50 5.75 14.65
N ASN A 134 8.61 5.07 14.37
CA ASN A 134 9.93 5.68 14.25
C ASN A 134 10.37 5.71 12.77
N LEU A 135 10.33 6.88 12.15
CA LEU A 135 10.80 7.10 10.79
C LEU A 135 12.30 7.46 10.74
N GLY A 136 12.96 7.21 9.62
CA GLY A 136 14.38 7.48 9.43
C GLY A 136 15.28 6.62 10.34
N LYS A 137 14.80 5.44 10.75
CA LYS A 137 15.49 4.52 11.66
C LYS A 137 15.76 3.19 10.96
N PRO A 138 16.83 3.08 10.15
CA PRO A 138 17.21 1.82 9.53
C PRO A 138 17.70 0.84 10.61
N ILE A 139 17.17 -0.38 10.58
CA ILE A 139 17.67 -1.48 11.38
C ILE A 139 18.78 -2.18 10.60
N SER A 140 19.99 -2.20 11.13
CA SER A 140 21.15 -2.81 10.50
C SER A 140 21.45 -4.22 11.02
N ARG A 141 20.96 -4.55 12.20
CA ARG A 141 21.21 -5.84 12.84
C ARG A 141 20.03 -6.22 13.73
N ILE A 142 19.74 -7.50 13.79
CA ILE A 142 18.88 -8.12 14.80
C ILE A 142 19.69 -9.22 15.46
N ALA A 143 19.78 -9.21 16.76
CA ALA A 143 20.42 -10.26 17.55
C ALA A 143 19.44 -10.79 18.60
N PHE A 144 19.58 -12.04 18.97
CA PHE A 144 18.85 -12.64 20.09
C PHE A 144 19.87 -12.89 21.21
N GLU A 145 19.76 -12.12 22.28
CA GLU A 145 20.69 -12.16 23.42
C GLU A 145 19.87 -12.10 24.71
N ASP A 146 20.22 -12.91 25.69
CA ASP A 146 19.59 -12.94 27.04
C ASP A 146 18.05 -13.08 27.02
N GLY A 147 17.52 -13.84 26.06
CA GLY A 147 16.08 -14.08 25.96
C GLY A 147 15.28 -12.96 25.28
N ALA A 148 15.92 -11.95 24.69
CA ALA A 148 15.30 -10.84 23.98
C ALA A 148 15.96 -10.57 22.62
N TYR A 149 15.23 -9.92 21.73
CA TYR A 149 15.77 -9.37 20.48
C TYR A 149 16.26 -7.94 20.70
N THR A 150 17.45 -7.66 20.19
CA THR A 150 18.12 -6.35 20.25
C THR A 150 18.55 -5.91 18.86
#